data_a222d42fcfef62edc04078b231fd6e0c
#
_entry.id   a222d42fcfef62edc04078b231fd6e0c
#
_cell.length_a   1.000
_cell.length_b   1.000
_cell.length_c   1.000
_cell.angle_alpha   90.00
_cell.angle_beta   90.00
_cell.angle_gamma   90.00
#
_symmetry.space_group_name_H-M   'P 1'
#
loop_
_entity.id
_entity.type
_entity.pdbx_description
1 polymer ?
#
loop_
_entity_poly.entity_id
_entity_poly.type
_entity_poly.pdbx_seq_one_letter_code
_entity_poly.pdbx_strand_id
1 'polypeptide(L)'
;MNASPVRKITPSAIGYRAPVDILVIDIGGTNLKILRSGEETRRKVKSGSHLSAEVMVESVALACEDWTWDRVSIGYPSPVVGGRPLLNPTNLGGGWVGFDFEAAFGCPVRVMNDAAMQALGSYHGGRMLFLGLGTGLGSAMIEDGQIEPLELGHMPFRKHCFEHYTGK
;
A
#
# COMPACT_ATOMS: atom_id res chain seq x y z
N MET A 1 -39.99 20.85 45.10
CA MET A 1 -39.00 21.02 44.04
C MET A 1 -37.96 19.92 44.18
N ASN A 2 -38.13 18.82 43.41
CA ASN A 2 -37.24 17.66 43.46
C ASN A 2 -36.18 17.84 42.36
N ALA A 3 -34.94 18.04 42.78
CA ALA A 3 -33.81 18.06 41.88
C ALA A 3 -33.40 16.62 41.52
N SER A 4 -33.51 16.23 40.23
CA SER A 4 -33.04 14.98 39.71
C SER A 4 -31.52 14.82 39.87
N PRO A 5 -30.98 13.68 40.21
CA PRO A 5 -29.56 13.48 40.39
C PRO A 5 -28.85 13.49 39.03
N VAL A 6 -27.86 14.35 38.92
CA VAL A 6 -26.90 14.36 37.78
C VAL A 6 -26.16 13.04 37.74
N ARG A 7 -26.37 12.25 36.68
CA ARG A 7 -25.60 11.02 36.43
C ARG A 7 -24.11 11.42 36.21
N LYS A 8 -23.25 11.01 37.13
CA LYS A 8 -21.80 11.06 36.92
C LYS A 8 -21.45 10.06 35.81
N ILE A 9 -21.01 10.57 34.68
CA ILE A 9 -20.44 9.75 33.59
C ILE A 9 -19.05 9.33 34.07
N THR A 10 -18.90 8.03 34.36
CA THR A 10 -17.61 7.43 34.65
C THR A 10 -16.81 7.32 33.35
N PRO A 11 -15.47 7.62 33.34
CA PRO A 11 -14.64 7.64 32.12
C PRO A 11 -14.32 6.27 31.50
N SER A 12 -15.01 5.21 31.88
CA SER A 12 -14.72 3.84 31.44
C SER A 12 -15.39 3.39 30.13
N ALA A 13 -15.99 4.31 29.36
CA ALA A 13 -16.69 3.98 28.12
C ALA A 13 -16.09 4.60 26.84
N ILE A 14 -14.90 5.17 26.90
CA ILE A 14 -14.10 5.43 25.69
C ILE A 14 -13.33 4.14 25.47
N GLY A 15 -13.88 3.25 24.62
CA GLY A 15 -13.22 2.02 24.21
C GLY A 15 -11.86 2.35 23.58
N TYR A 16 -10.79 2.16 24.36
CA TYR A 16 -9.43 2.24 23.85
C TYR A 16 -9.29 1.10 22.81
N ARG A 17 -9.43 1.47 21.54
CA ARG A 17 -9.16 0.52 20.45
C ARG A 17 -7.67 0.28 20.48
N ALA A 18 -7.25 -0.94 20.77
CA ALA A 18 -5.84 -1.32 20.70
C ALA A 18 -5.24 -0.86 19.36
N PRO A 19 -4.00 -0.37 19.33
CA PRO A 19 -3.35 0.00 18.09
C PRO A 19 -3.39 -1.20 17.14
N VAL A 20 -3.83 -0.96 15.91
CA VAL A 20 -3.92 -1.99 14.86
C VAL A 20 -2.53 -2.11 14.22
N ASP A 21 -1.95 -3.30 14.29
CA ASP A 21 -0.69 -3.59 13.62
C ASP A 21 -0.92 -3.81 12.12
N ILE A 22 -0.28 -3.01 11.29
CA ILE A 22 -0.42 -3.04 9.84
C ILE A 22 0.91 -3.48 9.22
N LEU A 23 0.87 -4.54 8.42
CA LEU A 23 1.97 -4.93 7.55
C LEU A 23 1.83 -4.20 6.21
N VAL A 24 2.83 -3.44 5.82
CA VAL A 24 2.89 -2.71 4.56
C VAL A 24 3.88 -3.40 3.64
N ILE A 25 3.44 -3.75 2.43
CA ILE A 25 4.24 -4.43 1.40
C ILE A 25 4.27 -3.55 0.15
N ASP A 26 5.44 -3.04 -0.20
CA ASP A 26 5.70 -2.30 -1.45
C ASP A 26 6.33 -3.26 -2.46
N ILE A 27 5.56 -3.63 -3.49
CA ILE A 27 5.98 -4.58 -4.53
C ILE A 27 6.73 -3.84 -5.63
N GLY A 28 8.04 -3.89 -5.58
CA GLY A 28 8.89 -3.34 -6.65
C GLY A 28 9.41 -4.42 -7.60
N GLY A 29 9.81 -4.04 -8.81
CA GLY A 29 10.35 -4.96 -9.83
C GLY A 29 11.66 -5.64 -9.42
N THR A 30 12.41 -5.08 -8.48
CA THR A 30 13.70 -5.62 -8.00
C THR A 30 13.64 -6.16 -6.57
N ASN A 31 12.86 -5.54 -5.71
CA ASN A 31 12.70 -5.94 -4.32
C ASN A 31 11.28 -5.68 -3.83
N LEU A 32 10.77 -6.58 -3.00
CA LEU A 32 9.72 -6.29 -2.05
C LEU A 32 10.33 -5.49 -0.90
N LYS A 33 9.64 -4.46 -0.45
CA LYS A 33 9.97 -3.74 0.78
C LYS A 33 8.82 -3.94 1.75
N ILE A 34 9.14 -4.39 2.95
CA ILE A 34 8.15 -4.78 3.95
C ILE A 34 8.42 -3.99 5.22
N LEU A 35 7.38 -3.39 5.77
CA LEU A 35 7.44 -2.66 7.03
C LEU A 35 6.20 -2.98 7.86
N ARG A 36 6.35 -3.13 9.17
CA ARG A 36 5.23 -3.24 10.11
C ARG A 36 5.08 -1.93 10.88
N SER A 37 3.86 -1.59 11.31
CA SER A 37 3.61 -0.47 12.23
C SER A 37 4.50 -0.60 13.47
N GLY A 38 5.10 0.51 13.88
CA GLY A 38 6.01 0.55 15.04
C GLY A 38 7.44 0.09 14.77
N GLU A 39 7.75 -0.46 13.61
CA GLU A 39 9.11 -0.80 13.21
C GLU A 39 9.78 0.36 12.48
N GLU A 40 11.07 0.60 12.75
CA GLU A 40 11.86 1.63 12.06
C GLU A 40 12.61 1.07 10.85
N THR A 41 12.88 -0.24 10.86
CA THR A 41 13.70 -0.88 9.83
C THR A 41 12.85 -1.77 8.92
N ARG A 42 12.83 -1.41 7.63
CA ARG A 42 12.16 -2.22 6.60
C ARG A 42 12.96 -3.48 6.28
N ARG A 43 12.25 -4.57 6.02
CA ARG A 43 12.81 -5.80 5.44
C ARG A 43 12.74 -5.73 3.92
N LYS A 44 13.65 -6.45 3.26
CA LYS A 44 13.70 -6.53 1.80
C LYS A 44 13.83 -7.99 1.38
N VAL A 45 13.04 -8.36 0.38
CA VAL A 45 13.11 -9.66 -0.29
C VAL A 45 13.33 -9.42 -1.78
N LYS A 46 14.13 -10.23 -2.44
CA LYS A 46 14.34 -10.13 -3.89
C LYS A 46 13.04 -10.43 -4.63
N SER A 47 12.73 -9.61 -5.63
CA SER A 47 11.66 -9.82 -6.60
C SER A 47 12.22 -10.05 -8.01
N GLY A 48 11.37 -10.10 -9.00
CA GLY A 48 11.71 -10.33 -10.40
C GLY A 48 10.73 -11.27 -11.06
N SER A 49 11.05 -11.79 -12.25
CA SER A 49 10.16 -12.60 -13.08
C SER A 49 9.67 -13.92 -12.42
N HIS A 50 10.33 -14.38 -11.37
CA HIS A 50 9.91 -15.54 -10.58
C HIS A 50 8.83 -15.24 -9.53
N LEU A 51 8.61 -13.95 -9.20
CA LEU A 51 7.72 -13.55 -8.13
C LEU A 51 6.26 -13.57 -8.60
N SER A 52 5.55 -14.65 -8.38
CA SER A 52 4.09 -14.73 -8.47
C SER A 52 3.43 -14.19 -7.19
N ALA A 53 2.10 -14.05 -7.20
CA ALA A 53 1.35 -13.66 -6.00
C ALA A 53 1.55 -14.65 -4.85
N GLU A 54 1.52 -15.97 -5.13
CA GLU A 54 1.77 -17.03 -4.13
C GLU A 54 3.18 -16.93 -3.55
N VAL A 55 4.20 -16.88 -4.42
CA VAL A 55 5.60 -16.75 -3.99
C VAL A 55 5.84 -15.49 -3.16
N MET A 56 5.13 -14.41 -3.48
CA MET A 56 5.20 -13.18 -2.69
C MET A 56 4.69 -13.42 -1.26
N VAL A 57 3.52 -14.04 -1.09
CA VAL A 57 2.95 -14.32 0.23
C VAL A 57 3.88 -15.22 1.06
N GLU A 58 4.39 -16.30 0.47
CA GLU A 58 5.34 -17.21 1.12
C GLU A 58 6.63 -16.48 1.54
N SER A 59 7.16 -15.66 0.65
CA SER A 59 8.38 -14.88 0.90
C SER A 59 8.19 -13.86 2.03
N VAL A 60 7.02 -13.23 2.10
CA VAL A 60 6.66 -12.30 3.17
C VAL A 60 6.51 -13.05 4.49
N ALA A 61 5.81 -14.18 4.51
CA ALA A 61 5.62 -14.99 5.71
C ALA A 61 6.98 -15.45 6.29
N LEU A 62 7.88 -15.92 5.43
CA LEU A 62 9.24 -16.32 5.85
C LEU A 62 10.06 -15.13 6.35
N ALA A 63 10.05 -14.03 5.61
CA ALA A 63 10.82 -12.84 5.97
C ALA A 63 10.33 -12.15 7.25
N CYS A 64 9.09 -12.41 7.67
CA CYS A 64 8.40 -11.77 8.80
C CYS A 64 7.90 -12.79 9.84
N GLU A 65 8.53 -13.96 9.95
CA GLU A 65 8.10 -15.04 10.86
C GLU A 65 8.04 -14.64 12.35
N ASP A 66 8.80 -13.61 12.74
CA ASP A 66 8.85 -13.03 14.07
C ASP A 66 7.89 -11.83 14.27
N TRP A 67 7.10 -11.47 13.24
CA TRP A 67 6.12 -10.40 13.29
C TRP A 67 4.69 -10.93 13.30
N THR A 68 3.81 -10.21 13.97
CA THR A 68 2.35 -10.38 13.90
C THR A 68 1.72 -9.12 13.35
N TRP A 69 0.58 -9.24 12.68
CA TRP A 69 -0.18 -8.12 12.13
C TRP A 69 -1.67 -8.43 12.12
N ASP A 70 -2.48 -7.37 12.15
CA ASP A 70 -3.95 -7.46 12.09
C ASP A 70 -4.47 -7.22 10.69
N ARG A 71 -3.72 -6.48 9.86
CA ARG A 71 -4.09 -6.07 8.50
C ARG A 71 -2.87 -5.97 7.60
N VAL A 72 -3.11 -6.09 6.30
CA VAL A 72 -2.06 -5.92 5.27
C VAL A 72 -2.44 -4.80 4.31
N SER A 73 -1.46 -3.95 3.95
CA SER A 73 -1.56 -2.96 2.89
C SER A 73 -0.52 -3.28 1.82
N ILE A 74 -0.97 -3.44 0.57
CA ILE A 74 -0.11 -3.82 -0.56
C ILE A 74 -0.06 -2.67 -1.57
N GLY A 75 1.13 -2.15 -1.83
CA GLY A 75 1.45 -1.28 -2.98
C GLY A 75 1.80 -2.14 -4.18
N TYR A 76 0.98 -2.05 -5.23
CA TYR A 76 1.02 -2.90 -6.40
C TYR A 76 1.48 -2.12 -7.64
N PRO A 77 2.48 -2.61 -8.41
CA PRO A 77 3.10 -1.86 -9.50
C PRO A 77 2.33 -1.99 -10.82
N SER A 78 0.99 -1.90 -10.77
CA SER A 78 0.10 -2.00 -11.94
C SER A 78 -1.27 -1.43 -11.56
N PRO A 79 -2.18 -1.16 -12.52
CA PRO A 79 -3.50 -0.62 -12.21
C PRO A 79 -4.29 -1.49 -11.23
N VAL A 80 -4.91 -0.84 -10.24
CA VAL A 80 -5.78 -1.45 -9.23
C VAL A 80 -7.14 -0.76 -9.25
N VAL A 81 -8.21 -1.52 -9.36
CA VAL A 81 -9.58 -1.00 -9.31
C VAL A 81 -10.39 -1.76 -8.27
N GLY A 82 -11.07 -1.03 -7.40
CA GLY A 82 -11.84 -1.64 -6.31
C GLY A 82 -11.02 -2.54 -5.40
N GLY A 83 -9.72 -2.24 -5.19
CA GLY A 83 -8.81 -3.04 -4.38
C GLY A 83 -8.31 -4.33 -5.06
N ARG A 84 -8.49 -4.48 -6.37
CA ARG A 84 -8.11 -5.67 -7.14
C ARG A 84 -7.15 -5.32 -8.28
N PRO A 85 -6.02 -6.06 -8.43
CA PRO A 85 -5.15 -5.95 -9.59
C PRO A 85 -5.90 -6.21 -10.89
N LEU A 86 -5.75 -5.33 -11.89
CA LEU A 86 -6.34 -5.50 -13.22
C LEU A 86 -5.43 -6.26 -14.18
N LEU A 87 -4.13 -6.09 -14.05
CA LEU A 87 -3.11 -6.67 -14.94
C LEU A 87 -2.00 -7.29 -14.11
N ASN A 88 -1.34 -8.32 -14.64
CA ASN A 88 -0.09 -8.78 -14.07
C ASN A 88 1.02 -7.75 -14.34
N PRO A 89 1.95 -7.50 -13.39
CA PRO A 89 3.07 -6.60 -13.62
C PRO A 89 4.02 -7.12 -14.69
N THR A 90 4.51 -6.25 -15.54
CA THR A 90 5.34 -6.64 -16.69
C THR A 90 6.65 -7.35 -16.29
N ASN A 91 7.24 -6.96 -15.16
CA ASN A 91 8.56 -7.43 -14.72
C ASN A 91 8.50 -8.47 -13.59
N LEU A 92 7.33 -9.01 -13.29
CA LEU A 92 7.10 -10.01 -12.25
C LEU A 92 6.45 -11.26 -12.84
N GLY A 93 6.37 -12.34 -12.05
CA GLY A 93 5.61 -13.54 -12.40
C GLY A 93 4.11 -13.26 -12.45
N GLY A 94 3.35 -14.27 -12.88
CA GLY A 94 1.89 -14.17 -13.01
C GLY A 94 1.11 -14.47 -11.72
N GLY A 95 -0.20 -14.71 -11.87
CA GLY A 95 -1.06 -15.15 -10.78
C GLY A 95 -1.57 -14.04 -9.86
N TRP A 96 -1.44 -12.76 -10.26
CA TRP A 96 -1.85 -11.62 -9.44
C TRP A 96 -3.32 -11.26 -9.63
N VAL A 97 -3.81 -11.35 -10.88
CA VAL A 97 -5.21 -11.05 -11.20
C VAL A 97 -6.11 -12.14 -10.64
N GLY A 98 -7.08 -11.74 -9.82
CA GLY A 98 -8.01 -12.68 -9.16
C GLY A 98 -7.45 -13.41 -7.95
N PHE A 99 -6.22 -13.14 -7.53
CA PHE A 99 -5.64 -13.74 -6.33
C PHE A 99 -6.36 -13.27 -5.06
N ASP A 100 -6.66 -14.20 -4.17
CA ASP A 100 -7.32 -13.93 -2.89
C ASP A 100 -6.28 -13.66 -1.79
N PHE A 101 -5.87 -12.38 -1.70
CA PHE A 101 -4.89 -11.95 -0.71
C PHE A 101 -5.42 -12.08 0.72
N GLU A 102 -6.73 -11.88 0.96
CA GLU A 102 -7.29 -12.00 2.31
C GLU A 102 -7.26 -13.44 2.81
N ALA A 103 -7.61 -14.40 1.95
CA ALA A 103 -7.48 -15.82 2.28
C ALA A 103 -6.01 -16.21 2.51
N ALA A 104 -5.09 -15.71 1.70
CA ALA A 104 -3.67 -16.04 1.79
C ALA A 104 -2.98 -15.48 3.04
N PHE A 105 -3.30 -14.24 3.45
CA PHE A 105 -2.77 -13.62 4.68
C PHE A 105 -3.59 -13.92 5.93
N GLY A 106 -4.80 -14.47 5.80
CA GLY A 106 -5.71 -14.76 6.91
C GLY A 106 -6.24 -13.52 7.64
N CYS A 107 -6.19 -12.36 7.03
CA CYS A 107 -6.63 -11.08 7.61
C CYS A 107 -7.09 -10.10 6.51
N PRO A 108 -7.75 -8.97 6.88
CA PRO A 108 -8.14 -7.96 5.90
C PRO A 108 -6.94 -7.39 5.13
N VAL A 109 -7.04 -7.35 3.80
CA VAL A 109 -6.00 -6.85 2.89
C VAL A 109 -6.52 -5.70 2.06
N ARG A 110 -5.74 -4.63 1.96
CA ARG A 110 -6.00 -3.53 1.03
C ARG A 110 -4.89 -3.48 -0.02
N VAL A 111 -5.29 -3.63 -1.29
CA VAL A 111 -4.38 -3.45 -2.43
C VAL A 111 -4.64 -2.10 -3.06
N MET A 112 -3.59 -1.35 -3.36
CA MET A 112 -3.65 -0.09 -4.09
C MET A 112 -2.42 0.04 -4.99
N ASN A 113 -2.46 0.96 -5.94
CA ASN A 113 -1.27 1.29 -6.74
C ASN A 113 -0.12 1.75 -5.84
N ASP A 114 1.11 1.38 -6.18
CA ASP A 114 2.32 1.65 -5.38
C ASP A 114 2.61 3.15 -5.22
N ALA A 115 2.46 3.95 -6.28
CA ALA A 115 2.59 5.40 -6.20
C ALA A 115 1.51 6.03 -5.32
N ALA A 116 0.27 5.52 -5.39
CA ALA A 116 -0.83 5.94 -4.53
C ALA A 116 -0.54 5.63 -3.05
N MET A 117 0.00 4.45 -2.75
CA MET A 117 0.39 4.09 -1.38
C MET A 117 1.50 4.99 -0.84
N GLN A 118 2.52 5.28 -1.66
CA GLN A 118 3.63 6.17 -1.29
C GLN A 118 3.13 7.61 -1.09
N ALA A 119 2.22 8.07 -1.95
CA ALA A 119 1.58 9.38 -1.81
C ALA A 119 0.83 9.51 -0.48
N LEU A 120 0.03 8.50 -0.11
CA LEU A 120 -0.67 8.48 1.19
C LEU A 120 0.29 8.54 2.37
N GLY A 121 1.41 7.81 2.31
CA GLY A 121 2.44 7.83 3.35
C GLY A 121 3.15 9.17 3.51
N SER A 122 3.10 10.03 2.48
CA SER A 122 3.72 11.36 2.46
C SER A 122 2.72 12.51 2.67
N TYR A 123 1.42 12.19 2.80
CA TYR A 123 0.35 13.18 2.85
C TYR A 123 0.17 13.77 4.24
N HIS A 124 0.17 15.11 4.32
CA HIS A 124 -0.03 15.87 5.55
C HIS A 124 -1.24 16.82 5.52
N GLY A 125 -2.11 16.66 4.52
CA GLY A 125 -3.32 17.45 4.36
C GLY A 125 -3.31 18.39 3.15
N GLY A 126 -4.49 18.92 2.79
CA GLY A 126 -4.68 19.85 1.68
C GLY A 126 -4.60 19.15 0.31
N ARG A 127 -4.04 19.86 -0.68
CA ARG A 127 -3.84 19.34 -2.04
C ARG A 127 -2.36 18.98 -2.26
N MET A 128 -2.10 17.77 -2.73
CA MET A 128 -0.75 17.26 -2.98
C MET A 128 -0.67 16.53 -4.33
N LEU A 129 0.31 16.87 -5.15
CA LEU A 129 0.75 16.07 -6.28
C LEU A 129 2.01 15.30 -5.87
N PHE A 130 1.92 13.98 -5.89
CA PHE A 130 3.05 13.07 -5.66
C PHE A 130 3.69 12.66 -6.99
N LEU A 131 5.02 12.74 -7.07
CA LEU A 131 5.82 12.25 -8.19
C LEU A 131 6.93 11.36 -7.66
N GLY A 132 6.85 10.06 -7.98
CA GLY A 132 7.83 9.04 -7.59
C GLY A 132 8.80 8.76 -8.73
N LEU A 133 10.05 9.20 -8.59
CA LEU A 133 11.11 8.97 -9.60
C LEU A 133 11.87 7.69 -9.27
N GLY A 134 11.75 6.68 -10.11
CA GLY A 134 12.37 5.38 -9.94
C GLY A 134 12.69 4.73 -11.29
N THR A 135 12.34 3.45 -11.47
CA THR A 135 12.39 2.77 -12.77
C THR A 135 11.48 3.47 -13.78
N GLY A 136 10.34 3.98 -13.30
CA GLY A 136 9.41 4.80 -14.05
C GLY A 136 9.06 6.09 -13.31
N LEU A 137 8.00 6.78 -13.77
CA LEU A 137 7.41 7.95 -13.14
C LEU A 137 6.05 7.58 -12.54
N GLY A 138 6.04 7.17 -11.28
CA GLY A 138 4.81 7.00 -10.51
C GLY A 138 4.19 8.35 -10.15
N SER A 139 2.88 8.47 -10.20
CA SER A 139 2.20 9.72 -9.88
C SER A 139 0.83 9.49 -9.26
N ALA A 140 0.47 10.35 -8.32
CA ALA A 140 -0.83 10.39 -7.68
C ALA A 140 -1.17 11.80 -7.23
N MET A 141 -2.43 12.15 -7.21
CA MET A 141 -2.92 13.39 -6.62
C MET A 141 -3.77 13.08 -5.39
N ILE A 142 -3.61 13.89 -4.35
CA ILE A 142 -4.49 13.84 -3.17
C ILE A 142 -5.09 15.22 -2.99
N GLU A 143 -6.41 15.27 -2.85
CA GLU A 143 -7.16 16.48 -2.55
C GLU A 143 -8.18 16.14 -1.45
N ASP A 144 -8.11 16.88 -0.33
CA ASP A 144 -8.98 16.69 0.82
C ASP A 144 -9.09 15.24 1.32
N GLY A 145 -7.95 14.51 1.29
CA GLY A 145 -7.85 13.12 1.72
C GLY A 145 -8.35 12.09 0.70
N GLN A 146 -8.83 12.52 -0.46
CA GLN A 146 -9.18 11.64 -1.56
C GLN A 146 -7.99 11.48 -2.50
N ILE A 147 -7.64 10.22 -2.80
CA ILE A 147 -6.52 9.88 -3.66
C ILE A 147 -6.98 9.47 -5.05
N GLU A 148 -6.33 10.09 -6.04
CA GLU A 148 -6.48 9.78 -7.46
C GLU A 148 -5.13 9.31 -8.01
N PRO A 149 -4.96 8.03 -8.35
CA PRO A 149 -3.80 7.54 -9.08
C PRO A 149 -3.72 8.22 -10.45
N LEU A 150 -2.54 8.65 -10.83
CA LEU A 150 -2.30 9.29 -12.12
C LEU A 150 -1.29 8.50 -12.93
N GLU A 151 -1.37 8.61 -14.27
CA GLU A 151 -0.44 7.97 -15.21
C GLU A 151 0.36 9.04 -15.97
N LEU A 152 0.89 10.05 -15.25
CA LEU A 152 1.64 11.14 -15.86
C LEU A 152 2.89 10.67 -16.60
N GLY A 153 3.49 9.56 -16.15
CA GLY A 153 4.63 8.94 -16.83
C GLY A 153 4.36 8.61 -18.28
N HIS A 154 3.14 8.17 -18.59
CA HIS A 154 2.73 7.77 -19.93
C HIS A 154 2.27 8.93 -20.81
N MET A 155 2.16 10.13 -20.28
CA MET A 155 1.78 11.30 -21.08
C MET A 155 2.84 11.62 -22.15
N PRO A 156 2.41 11.95 -23.38
CA PRO A 156 3.35 12.33 -24.45
C PRO A 156 4.23 13.53 -24.09
N PHE A 157 5.51 13.40 -24.28
CA PHE A 157 6.46 14.48 -24.09
C PHE A 157 7.59 14.39 -25.13
N ARG A 158 7.80 15.43 -25.95
CA ARG A 158 8.76 15.46 -27.05
C ARG A 158 8.53 14.28 -28.03
N LYS A 159 9.52 13.36 -28.15
CA LYS A 159 9.47 12.19 -29.06
C LYS A 159 8.92 10.92 -28.39
N HIS A 160 8.74 10.93 -27.06
CA HIS A 160 8.36 9.77 -26.24
C HIS A 160 7.29 10.15 -25.20
N CYS A 161 7.30 9.53 -24.03
CA CYS A 161 6.52 9.93 -22.87
C CYS A 161 7.43 10.47 -21.75
N PHE A 162 6.86 11.06 -20.71
CA PHE A 162 7.64 11.61 -19.58
C PHE A 162 8.55 10.58 -18.95
N GLU A 163 8.08 9.36 -18.75
CA GLU A 163 8.83 8.28 -18.11
C GLU A 163 10.16 7.99 -18.84
N HIS A 164 10.17 8.07 -20.16
CA HIS A 164 11.39 7.86 -20.96
C HIS A 164 12.51 8.85 -20.60
N TYR A 165 12.18 10.03 -20.09
CA TYR A 165 13.15 11.08 -19.74
C TYR A 165 13.42 11.19 -18.25
N THR A 166 12.60 10.59 -17.39
CA THR A 166 12.68 10.71 -15.94
C THR A 166 12.96 9.38 -15.24
N GLY A 167 12.67 8.25 -15.89
CA GLY A 167 13.00 6.91 -15.41
C GLY A 167 14.51 6.61 -15.46
N LYS A 168 14.92 5.60 -14.70
CA LYS A 168 16.30 5.08 -14.69
C LYS A 168 16.44 3.90 -15.62
#